data_08d03a3e4d4fe245a50c293d88cdcb19
#
_entry.id   08d03a3e4d4fe245a50c293d88cdcb19
#
_cell.length_a   1.000
_cell.length_b   1.000
_cell.length_c   1.000
_cell.angle_alpha   90.00
_cell.angle_beta   90.00
_cell.angle_gamma   90.00
#
_symmetry.space_group_name_H-M   'P 1'
#
loop_
_entity.id
_entity.type
_entity.pdbx_description
1 polymer ?
#
loop_
_entity_poly.entity_id
_entity_poly.type
_entity_poly.pdbx_seq_one_letter_code
_entity_poly.pdbx_strand_id
1 'polypeptide(L)'
;MHKSLVTLAVLSALAPFSPALHAADGAPVALDLLLRGGTVYTGDSDMPVVGDVGIAGDRIVFAGKAAPAQFTARRVIDATGMVVAPGFIDAHTHADADLHSNDPKKRLNIPFITQGVTTAVIGNDGFGGFDIAAQAQKLRAAPVGTNVAMYVGFGPVRMSELGEANRAPTPEQLEAMKKLVSQGMCEGALGLSTGLFYTPQNFSKTEEVIELAKVAARHGGLYDSHIRDESMYNIGLKGSIDEVIRIGHEAKLPVHVAHIKALGVDVQGQSGDIIGRIEKERAGGLDITADHYPWTASSTRFSAALLPPWANEGGRAATLHRFDDASQQERLRKDMRENLRLRGGPEAILFSAGSTKYVGKTLADVAKASNADPVDAAIAVLRDGDLMIASFNQSDDDVRAFMKRPWVMTSSDSSLGHPRAYGTFARKYDQYVVKEHTISLAQFIRSSSSLTADTLGLKQRGHLRPGYYADVVVFDPTRYAAKATYTQPTLLSEGVSTVLVNGQLAVDGGKPTGVGAGQPLLRTPKAGSCV
;
A
#
# COMPACT_ATOMS: atom_id res chain seq x y z
N MET A 1 -10.04 -70.58 14.89
CA MET A 1 -10.50 -70.16 13.56
C MET A 1 -11.29 -68.81 13.76
N HIS A 2 -10.65 -67.65 13.66
CA HIS A 2 -11.32 -66.39 13.60
C HIS A 2 -10.70 -65.60 12.45
N LYS A 3 -11.51 -65.33 11.45
CA LYS A 3 -11.14 -64.51 10.28
C LYS A 3 -11.42 -63.06 10.61
N SER A 4 -10.38 -62.23 10.65
CA SER A 4 -10.53 -60.77 10.70
C SER A 4 -10.69 -60.20 9.30
N LEU A 5 -11.80 -59.54 9.02
CA LEU A 5 -12.02 -58.70 7.84
C LEU A 5 -11.31 -57.38 8.05
N VAL A 6 -10.41 -57.01 7.16
CA VAL A 6 -9.84 -55.67 7.04
C VAL A 6 -10.68 -54.91 6.01
N THR A 7 -11.39 -53.90 6.48
CA THR A 7 -12.16 -53.01 5.61
C THR A 7 -11.22 -51.88 5.13
N LEU A 8 -10.92 -51.85 3.84
CA LEU A 8 -10.16 -50.78 3.19
C LEU A 8 -11.10 -49.59 2.92
N ALA A 9 -10.93 -48.51 3.64
CA ALA A 9 -11.62 -47.25 3.34
C ALA A 9 -10.87 -46.50 2.23
N VAL A 10 -11.48 -46.41 1.06
CA VAL A 10 -11.00 -45.60 -0.06
C VAL A 10 -11.44 -44.15 0.19
N LEU A 11 -10.53 -43.29 0.61
CA LEU A 11 -10.74 -41.84 0.61
C LEU A 11 -10.66 -41.31 -0.84
N SER A 12 -11.81 -41.00 -1.42
CA SER A 12 -11.90 -40.27 -2.69
C SER A 12 -11.54 -38.79 -2.44
N ALA A 13 -10.38 -38.36 -2.88
CA ALA A 13 -10.01 -36.96 -2.94
C ALA A 13 -10.86 -36.27 -4.02
N LEU A 14 -11.84 -35.48 -3.60
CA LEU A 14 -12.57 -34.56 -4.48
C LEU A 14 -11.64 -33.39 -4.81
N ALA A 15 -11.04 -33.41 -6.00
CA ALA A 15 -10.42 -32.23 -6.59
C ALA A 15 -11.50 -31.18 -6.89
N PRO A 16 -11.28 -29.87 -6.64
CA PRO A 16 -12.23 -28.85 -7.04
C PRO A 16 -12.27 -28.76 -8.56
N PHE A 17 -13.34 -29.22 -9.14
CA PHE A 17 -13.68 -28.98 -10.55
C PHE A 17 -13.99 -27.50 -10.70
N SER A 18 -13.08 -26.72 -11.30
CA SER A 18 -13.45 -25.45 -11.92
C SER A 18 -14.27 -25.80 -13.16
N PRO A 19 -15.54 -25.38 -13.30
CA PRO A 19 -16.27 -25.59 -14.53
C PRO A 19 -15.65 -24.70 -15.61
N ALA A 20 -14.87 -25.31 -16.53
CA ALA A 20 -14.65 -24.70 -17.82
C ALA A 20 -16.05 -24.54 -18.46
N LEU A 21 -16.52 -23.28 -18.65
CA LEU A 21 -17.73 -23.00 -19.39
C LEU A 21 -17.53 -23.46 -20.86
N HIS A 22 -17.85 -24.73 -21.14
CA HIS A 22 -18.02 -25.19 -22.51
C HIS A 22 -19.44 -24.82 -22.93
N ALA A 23 -19.55 -23.88 -23.87
CA ALA A 23 -20.82 -23.69 -24.59
C ALA A 23 -21.20 -25.01 -25.24
N ALA A 24 -22.42 -25.50 -25.00
CA ALA A 24 -23.03 -26.50 -25.84
C ALA A 24 -23.05 -25.95 -27.28
N ASP A 25 -22.72 -26.77 -28.28
CA ASP A 25 -22.57 -26.38 -29.67
C ASP A 25 -23.68 -25.41 -30.11
N GLY A 26 -23.33 -24.13 -30.34
CA GLY A 26 -24.17 -23.12 -30.92
C GLY A 26 -25.00 -22.24 -29.98
N ALA A 27 -25.07 -22.47 -28.67
CA ALA A 27 -25.80 -21.59 -27.75
C ALA A 27 -24.94 -20.40 -27.29
N PRO A 28 -25.50 -19.15 -27.22
CA PRO A 28 -24.77 -17.99 -26.72
C PRO A 28 -24.33 -18.20 -25.26
N VAL A 29 -23.10 -17.76 -24.92
CA VAL A 29 -22.62 -17.76 -23.54
C VAL A 29 -23.39 -16.70 -22.75
N ALA A 30 -23.98 -17.08 -21.61
CA ALA A 30 -24.71 -16.17 -20.74
C ALA A 30 -23.76 -15.39 -19.87
N LEU A 31 -23.82 -14.06 -19.93
CA LEU A 31 -23.08 -13.12 -19.10
C LEU A 31 -24.03 -12.52 -18.06
N ASP A 32 -23.50 -12.27 -16.85
CA ASP A 32 -24.21 -11.47 -15.87
C ASP A 32 -24.14 -9.99 -16.22
N LEU A 33 -22.96 -9.54 -16.73
CA LEU A 33 -22.71 -8.16 -17.11
C LEU A 33 -21.88 -8.07 -18.37
N LEU A 34 -22.23 -7.13 -19.23
CA LEU A 34 -21.46 -6.72 -20.40
C LEU A 34 -21.15 -5.22 -20.30
N LEU A 35 -19.86 -4.85 -20.24
CA LEU A 35 -19.38 -3.49 -20.45
C LEU A 35 -19.17 -3.33 -21.95
N ARG A 36 -19.93 -2.43 -22.60
CA ARG A 36 -19.98 -2.33 -24.06
C ARG A 36 -19.31 -1.08 -24.60
N GLY A 37 -18.50 -1.21 -25.65
CA GLY A 37 -18.03 -0.10 -26.48
C GLY A 37 -16.97 0.78 -25.84
N GLY A 38 -16.33 0.32 -24.76
CA GLY A 38 -15.30 1.10 -24.06
C GLY A 38 -13.93 1.07 -24.75
N THR A 39 -13.06 2.01 -24.36
CA THR A 39 -11.63 1.96 -24.65
C THR A 39 -10.97 1.04 -23.63
N VAL A 40 -10.74 -0.21 -24.01
CA VAL A 40 -10.29 -1.28 -23.11
C VAL A 40 -8.77 -1.34 -23.05
N TYR A 41 -8.21 -1.14 -21.86
CA TYR A 41 -6.82 -1.41 -21.51
C TYR A 41 -6.77 -2.71 -20.72
N THR A 42 -6.09 -3.73 -21.24
CA THR A 42 -6.06 -5.05 -20.58
C THR A 42 -5.04 -5.14 -19.44
N GLY A 43 -4.11 -4.20 -19.35
CA GLY A 43 -2.95 -4.28 -18.44
C GLY A 43 -1.76 -5.05 -19.01
N ASP A 44 -1.93 -5.72 -20.17
CA ASP A 44 -0.88 -6.51 -20.84
C ASP A 44 -0.11 -5.72 -21.90
N SER A 45 -0.77 -4.74 -22.49
CA SER A 45 -0.27 -3.96 -23.61
C SER A 45 -0.54 -2.48 -23.39
N ASP A 46 0.35 -1.65 -23.94
CA ASP A 46 0.17 -0.20 -23.96
C ASP A 46 -0.88 0.24 -25.00
N MET A 47 -1.30 -0.66 -25.88
CA MET A 47 -2.27 -0.37 -26.93
C MET A 47 -3.68 -0.76 -26.50
N PRO A 48 -4.60 0.21 -26.37
CA PRO A 48 -5.99 -0.08 -26.07
C PRO A 48 -6.72 -0.61 -27.30
N VAL A 49 -7.86 -1.23 -27.05
CA VAL A 49 -8.80 -1.61 -28.10
C VAL A 49 -10.20 -1.05 -27.77
N VAL A 50 -10.91 -0.53 -28.77
CA VAL A 50 -12.33 -0.25 -28.61
C VAL A 50 -13.06 -1.59 -28.66
N GLY A 51 -13.77 -1.93 -27.58
CA GLY A 51 -14.37 -3.25 -27.44
C GLY A 51 -15.20 -3.40 -26.17
N ASP A 52 -15.43 -4.65 -25.82
CA ASP A 52 -16.32 -5.04 -24.74
C ASP A 52 -15.58 -5.87 -23.68
N VAL A 53 -16.13 -5.90 -22.46
CA VAL A 53 -15.69 -6.83 -21.40
C VAL A 53 -16.92 -7.58 -20.90
N GLY A 54 -16.89 -8.91 -21.03
CA GLY A 54 -17.97 -9.81 -20.60
C GLY A 54 -17.63 -10.50 -19.29
N ILE A 55 -18.59 -10.52 -18.36
CA ILE A 55 -18.41 -11.02 -17.00
C ILE A 55 -19.51 -12.04 -16.68
N ALA A 56 -19.09 -13.18 -16.10
CA ALA A 56 -20.00 -14.18 -15.55
C ALA A 56 -19.52 -14.59 -14.15
N GLY A 57 -20.38 -14.47 -13.16
CA GLY A 57 -20.03 -14.64 -11.76
C GLY A 57 -18.92 -13.66 -11.33
N ASP A 58 -17.85 -14.20 -10.79
CA ASP A 58 -16.68 -13.43 -10.36
C ASP A 58 -15.56 -13.37 -11.42
N ARG A 59 -15.83 -13.82 -12.68
CA ARG A 59 -14.80 -14.00 -13.70
C ARG A 59 -15.05 -13.18 -14.97
N ILE A 60 -13.94 -12.73 -15.55
CA ILE A 60 -13.91 -12.18 -16.89
C ILE A 60 -14.02 -13.36 -17.88
N VAL A 61 -15.00 -13.31 -18.78
CA VAL A 61 -15.19 -14.31 -19.84
C VAL A 61 -14.41 -13.92 -21.09
N PHE A 62 -14.45 -12.63 -21.43
CA PHE A 62 -13.63 -12.05 -22.51
C PHE A 62 -13.39 -10.56 -22.28
N ALA A 63 -12.34 -10.02 -22.91
CA ALA A 63 -12.03 -8.60 -22.95
C ALA A 63 -11.40 -8.26 -24.31
N GLY A 64 -11.91 -7.23 -24.99
CA GLY A 64 -11.41 -6.79 -26.29
C GLY A 64 -12.46 -6.64 -27.35
N LYS A 65 -12.12 -6.86 -28.63
CA LYS A 65 -13.09 -6.77 -29.73
C LYS A 65 -14.21 -7.78 -29.54
N ALA A 66 -15.43 -7.28 -29.52
CA ALA A 66 -16.60 -8.13 -29.30
C ALA A 66 -16.87 -9.09 -30.46
N ALA A 67 -17.38 -10.26 -30.10
CA ALA A 67 -18.10 -11.15 -31.01
C ALA A 67 -19.59 -11.19 -30.57
N PRO A 68 -20.40 -10.18 -30.91
CA PRO A 68 -21.73 -9.95 -30.32
C PRO A 68 -22.68 -11.12 -30.41
N ALA A 69 -22.61 -11.91 -31.48
CA ALA A 69 -23.50 -13.05 -31.72
C ALA A 69 -23.26 -14.25 -30.77
N GLN A 70 -22.18 -14.26 -30.02
CA GLN A 70 -21.78 -15.38 -29.14
C GLN A 70 -22.22 -15.20 -27.69
N PHE A 71 -22.77 -14.01 -27.32
CA PHE A 71 -23.03 -13.67 -25.92
C PHE A 71 -24.45 -13.11 -25.74
N THR A 72 -25.08 -13.49 -24.60
CA THR A 72 -26.27 -12.80 -24.07
C THR A 72 -25.91 -12.26 -22.70
N ALA A 73 -26.37 -11.07 -22.34
CA ALA A 73 -26.06 -10.45 -21.05
C ALA A 73 -27.34 -10.09 -20.29
N ARG A 74 -27.39 -10.40 -18.99
CA ARG A 74 -28.49 -9.98 -18.09
C ARG A 74 -28.55 -8.47 -17.94
N ARG A 75 -27.35 -7.84 -17.88
CA ARG A 75 -27.20 -6.39 -17.79
C ARG A 75 -26.14 -5.92 -18.77
N VAL A 76 -26.40 -4.79 -19.42
CA VAL A 76 -25.43 -4.11 -20.28
C VAL A 76 -25.17 -2.71 -19.69
N ILE A 77 -23.93 -2.35 -19.54
CA ILE A 77 -23.48 -0.99 -19.20
C ILE A 77 -22.80 -0.43 -20.44
N ASP A 78 -23.30 0.70 -20.95
CA ASP A 78 -22.67 1.42 -22.04
C ASP A 78 -21.41 2.14 -21.52
N ALA A 79 -20.26 1.75 -22.03
CA ALA A 79 -18.95 2.31 -21.74
C ALA A 79 -18.39 3.15 -22.89
N THR A 80 -19.23 3.51 -23.88
CA THR A 80 -18.83 4.32 -25.03
C THR A 80 -18.21 5.64 -24.56
N GLY A 81 -17.00 5.95 -25.04
CA GLY A 81 -16.23 7.12 -24.61
C GLY A 81 -15.54 7.00 -23.25
N MET A 82 -15.76 5.90 -22.53
CA MET A 82 -15.13 5.62 -21.24
C MET A 82 -13.87 4.76 -21.42
N VAL A 83 -12.99 4.83 -20.43
CA VAL A 83 -11.87 3.91 -20.26
C VAL A 83 -12.34 2.73 -19.42
N VAL A 84 -12.06 1.51 -19.88
CA VAL A 84 -12.26 0.27 -19.15
C VAL A 84 -10.88 -0.33 -18.86
N ALA A 85 -10.57 -0.54 -17.58
CA ALA A 85 -9.25 -1.01 -17.14
C ALA A 85 -9.40 -2.04 -16.03
N PRO A 86 -8.33 -2.83 -15.72
CA PRO A 86 -8.30 -3.62 -14.51
C PRO A 86 -8.51 -2.73 -13.29
N GLY A 87 -9.26 -3.21 -12.31
CA GLY A 87 -9.40 -2.52 -11.03
C GLY A 87 -8.03 -2.19 -10.44
N PHE A 88 -7.88 -0.99 -9.93
CA PHE A 88 -6.60 -0.52 -9.41
C PHE A 88 -6.23 -1.27 -8.12
N ILE A 89 -4.92 -1.44 -7.92
CA ILE A 89 -4.33 -2.09 -6.76
C ILE A 89 -3.45 -1.07 -6.07
N ASP A 90 -3.82 -0.69 -4.86
CA ASP A 90 -3.03 0.21 -4.04
C ASP A 90 -1.94 -0.57 -3.31
N ALA A 91 -0.70 -0.38 -3.74
CA ALA A 91 0.46 -1.16 -3.28
C ALA A 91 0.83 -0.88 -1.82
N HIS A 92 0.40 0.26 -1.27
CA HIS A 92 0.75 0.70 0.06
C HIS A 92 -0.37 1.53 0.68
N THR A 93 -1.02 0.98 1.72
CA THR A 93 -2.09 1.68 2.44
C THR A 93 -1.95 1.56 3.96
N HIS A 94 -2.59 2.48 4.68
CA HIS A 94 -2.83 2.37 6.12
C HIS A 94 -4.33 2.24 6.40
N ALA A 95 -5.03 1.46 5.56
CA ALA A 95 -6.47 1.21 5.68
C ALA A 95 -6.81 0.15 6.74
N ASP A 96 -5.83 -0.41 7.45
CA ASP A 96 -5.96 -1.49 8.41
C ASP A 96 -7.09 -1.26 9.42
N ALA A 97 -7.11 -0.09 10.06
CA ALA A 97 -8.09 0.25 11.08
C ALA A 97 -9.53 0.31 10.54
N ASP A 98 -9.71 0.82 9.32
CA ASP A 98 -11.03 0.93 8.69
C ASP A 98 -11.51 -0.42 8.17
N LEU A 99 -10.65 -1.22 7.55
CA LEU A 99 -10.98 -2.56 7.06
C LEU A 99 -11.29 -3.55 8.20
N HIS A 100 -10.67 -3.40 9.36
CA HIS A 100 -10.94 -4.20 10.57
C HIS A 100 -11.96 -3.56 11.52
N SER A 101 -12.57 -2.43 11.15
CA SER A 101 -13.54 -1.71 11.96
C SER A 101 -14.83 -2.53 12.19
N ASN A 102 -15.48 -2.30 13.32
CA ASN A 102 -16.85 -2.77 13.57
C ASN A 102 -17.90 -1.93 12.84
N ASP A 103 -17.54 -0.74 12.34
CA ASP A 103 -18.41 0.10 11.53
C ASP A 103 -18.44 -0.43 10.07
N PRO A 104 -19.59 -0.94 9.60
CA PRO A 104 -19.70 -1.49 8.25
C PRO A 104 -19.44 -0.44 7.16
N LYS A 105 -19.69 0.84 7.42
CA LYS A 105 -19.43 1.92 6.46
C LYS A 105 -17.92 2.12 6.23
N LYS A 106 -17.11 2.03 7.28
CA LYS A 106 -15.66 2.10 7.17
C LYS A 106 -15.09 0.93 6.41
N ARG A 107 -15.60 -0.29 6.66
CA ARG A 107 -15.17 -1.52 5.98
C ARG A 107 -15.42 -1.50 4.47
N LEU A 108 -16.39 -0.71 3.99
CA LEU A 108 -16.65 -0.55 2.55
C LEU A 108 -15.53 0.19 1.81
N ASN A 109 -14.61 0.81 2.52
CA ASN A 109 -13.43 1.46 1.95
C ASN A 109 -13.78 2.44 0.80
N ILE A 110 -14.86 3.22 0.99
CA ILE A 110 -15.46 4.10 0.00
C ILE A 110 -14.44 5.04 -0.67
N PRO A 111 -13.51 5.67 0.06
CA PRO A 111 -12.51 6.54 -0.56
C PRO A 111 -11.66 5.84 -1.63
N PHE A 112 -11.41 4.54 -1.48
CA PHE A 112 -10.61 3.75 -2.40
C PHE A 112 -11.45 3.31 -3.61
N ILE A 113 -12.62 2.71 -3.38
CA ILE A 113 -13.46 2.22 -4.49
C ILE A 113 -13.92 3.36 -5.41
N THR A 114 -14.15 4.57 -4.89
CA THR A 114 -14.52 5.74 -5.72
C THR A 114 -13.38 6.28 -6.57
N GLN A 115 -12.14 5.85 -6.32
CA GLN A 115 -10.99 6.07 -7.20
C GLN A 115 -10.74 4.91 -8.18
N GLY A 116 -11.54 3.84 -8.13
CA GLY A 116 -11.34 2.63 -8.95
C GLY A 116 -10.43 1.58 -8.31
N VAL A 117 -10.03 1.75 -7.04
CA VAL A 117 -9.21 0.78 -6.31
C VAL A 117 -10.08 -0.40 -5.88
N THR A 118 -9.71 -1.59 -6.30
CA THR A 118 -10.38 -2.85 -5.98
C THR A 118 -9.61 -3.74 -5.03
N THR A 119 -8.33 -3.43 -4.81
CA THR A 119 -7.45 -4.17 -3.87
C THR A 119 -6.59 -3.18 -3.10
N ALA A 120 -6.56 -3.32 -1.79
CA ALA A 120 -5.69 -2.59 -0.88
C ALA A 120 -4.65 -3.53 -0.25
N VAL A 121 -3.39 -3.11 -0.23
CA VAL A 121 -2.32 -3.79 0.50
C VAL A 121 -2.19 -3.14 1.86
N ILE A 122 -2.15 -3.94 2.93
CA ILE A 122 -2.04 -3.48 4.31
C ILE A 122 -0.88 -4.17 5.05
N GLY A 123 -0.56 -3.63 6.22
CA GLY A 123 0.58 -4.13 7.01
C GLY A 123 1.91 -3.55 6.59
N ASN A 124 1.91 -2.56 5.71
CA ASN A 124 3.08 -1.80 5.27
C ASN A 124 3.77 -1.08 6.44
N ASP A 125 4.98 -0.57 6.22
CA ASP A 125 5.81 0.14 7.21
C ASP A 125 6.09 -0.70 8.47
N GLY A 126 5.98 -2.02 8.35
CA GLY A 126 6.18 -2.95 9.46
C GLY A 126 5.12 -2.87 10.55
N PHE A 127 3.92 -2.33 10.28
CA PHE A 127 2.85 -2.21 11.28
C PHE A 127 1.87 -3.38 11.28
N GLY A 128 1.87 -4.24 10.25
CA GLY A 128 0.99 -5.41 10.15
C GLY A 128 1.21 -6.43 11.25
N GLY A 129 0.13 -7.07 11.72
CA GLY A 129 0.23 -8.22 12.60
C GLY A 129 0.85 -9.44 11.90
N PHE A 130 1.33 -10.40 12.68
CA PHE A 130 1.89 -11.65 12.16
C PHE A 130 0.88 -12.79 12.10
N ASP A 131 -0.31 -12.64 12.69
CA ASP A 131 -1.42 -13.60 12.69
C ASP A 131 -2.33 -13.39 11.47
N ILE A 132 -1.82 -13.67 10.30
CA ILE A 132 -2.48 -13.41 9.00
C ILE A 132 -3.79 -14.19 8.86
N ALA A 133 -3.83 -15.44 9.35
CA ALA A 133 -5.04 -16.25 9.30
C ALA A 133 -6.18 -15.64 10.11
N ALA A 134 -5.90 -15.13 11.31
CA ALA A 134 -6.89 -14.48 12.15
C ALA A 134 -7.41 -13.17 11.52
N GLN A 135 -6.52 -12.38 10.93
CA GLN A 135 -6.90 -11.17 10.19
C GLN A 135 -7.78 -11.51 8.98
N ALA A 136 -7.40 -12.51 8.19
CA ALA A 136 -8.19 -12.99 7.06
C ALA A 136 -9.57 -13.50 7.49
N GLN A 137 -9.67 -14.18 8.63
CA GLN A 137 -10.96 -14.61 9.19
C GLN A 137 -11.84 -13.42 9.53
N LYS A 138 -11.31 -12.37 10.16
CA LYS A 138 -12.06 -11.13 10.46
C LYS A 138 -12.55 -10.43 9.18
N LEU A 139 -11.72 -10.40 8.13
CA LEU A 139 -12.12 -9.82 6.85
C LEU A 139 -13.24 -10.62 6.18
N ARG A 140 -13.28 -11.96 6.31
CA ARG A 140 -14.35 -12.81 5.78
C ARG A 140 -15.63 -12.75 6.61
N ALA A 141 -15.53 -12.45 7.89
CA ALA A 141 -16.66 -12.46 8.82
C ALA A 141 -17.70 -11.35 8.57
N ALA A 142 -17.31 -10.28 7.85
CA ALA A 142 -18.19 -9.19 7.49
C ALA A 142 -17.76 -8.55 6.16
N PRO A 143 -18.70 -7.98 5.36
CA PRO A 143 -18.40 -7.38 4.07
C PRO A 143 -17.30 -6.32 4.14
N VAL A 144 -16.37 -6.37 3.17
CA VAL A 144 -15.34 -5.35 2.93
C VAL A 144 -15.41 -4.88 1.48
N GLY A 145 -15.14 -3.59 1.23
CA GLY A 145 -15.32 -3.00 -0.09
C GLY A 145 -14.24 -3.41 -1.09
N THR A 146 -12.99 -3.51 -0.65
CA THR A 146 -11.84 -3.89 -1.47
C THR A 146 -11.33 -5.28 -1.10
N ASN A 147 -10.67 -5.96 -2.04
CA ASN A 147 -9.80 -7.08 -1.71
C ASN A 147 -8.66 -6.58 -0.83
N VAL A 148 -8.08 -7.46 0.00
CA VAL A 148 -7.04 -7.11 0.97
C VAL A 148 -5.89 -8.12 0.90
N ALA A 149 -4.69 -7.65 0.57
CA ALA A 149 -3.46 -8.43 0.69
C ALA A 149 -2.63 -7.90 1.87
N MET A 150 -1.86 -8.77 2.55
CA MET A 150 -1.29 -8.45 3.85
C MET A 150 0.19 -8.80 3.93
N TYR A 151 0.97 -7.93 4.61
CA TYR A 151 2.34 -8.21 5.03
C TYR A 151 2.41 -8.65 6.49
N VAL A 152 3.45 -9.42 6.83
CA VAL A 152 3.90 -9.55 8.23
C VAL A 152 4.70 -8.30 8.59
N GLY A 153 4.30 -7.60 9.63
CA GLY A 153 4.99 -6.41 10.11
C GLY A 153 6.12 -6.73 11.08
N PHE A 154 7.30 -6.17 10.82
CA PHE A 154 8.47 -6.28 11.68
C PHE A 154 8.24 -5.66 13.07
N GLY A 155 7.50 -4.54 13.15
CA GLY A 155 7.22 -3.84 14.40
C GLY A 155 6.59 -4.75 15.45
N PRO A 156 5.40 -5.34 15.23
CA PRO A 156 4.78 -6.28 16.15
C PRO A 156 5.63 -7.52 16.44
N VAL A 157 6.35 -8.06 15.45
CA VAL A 157 7.27 -9.18 15.65
C VAL A 157 8.41 -8.80 16.61
N ARG A 158 8.99 -7.62 16.45
CA ARG A 158 10.05 -7.13 17.32
C ARG A 158 9.53 -6.78 18.72
N MET A 159 8.38 -6.11 18.77
CA MET A 159 7.76 -5.70 20.04
C MET A 159 7.37 -6.88 20.92
N SER A 160 6.98 -8.03 20.35
CA SER A 160 6.62 -9.23 21.14
C SER A 160 7.79 -9.75 21.98
N GLU A 161 9.04 -9.55 21.53
CA GLU A 161 10.23 -10.08 22.17
C GLU A 161 11.07 -9.02 22.92
N LEU A 162 11.05 -7.79 22.44
CA LEU A 162 11.91 -6.73 22.97
C LEU A 162 11.13 -5.53 23.54
N GLY A 163 9.82 -5.45 23.29
CA GLY A 163 9.07 -4.24 23.59
C GLY A 163 9.68 -3.02 22.90
N GLU A 164 9.73 -1.91 23.58
CA GLU A 164 10.29 -0.64 23.08
C GLU A 164 11.80 -0.48 23.40
N ALA A 165 12.51 -1.56 23.72
CA ALA A 165 13.91 -1.50 24.14
C ALA A 165 14.86 -1.25 22.96
N ASN A 166 15.80 -0.33 23.16
CA ASN A 166 16.89 -0.03 22.23
C ASN A 166 18.08 -0.99 22.47
N ARG A 167 17.89 -2.25 22.09
CA ARG A 167 18.95 -3.28 22.16
C ARG A 167 18.74 -4.33 21.08
N ALA A 168 19.78 -5.08 20.76
CA ALA A 168 19.68 -6.25 19.91
C ALA A 168 18.91 -7.40 20.61
N PRO A 169 18.23 -8.29 19.87
CA PRO A 169 17.65 -9.51 20.40
C PRO A 169 18.76 -10.48 20.87
N THR A 170 18.46 -11.29 21.87
CA THR A 170 19.27 -12.48 22.14
C THR A 170 19.08 -13.52 21.03
N PRO A 171 19.96 -14.53 20.90
CA PRO A 171 19.75 -15.61 19.92
C PRO A 171 18.37 -16.27 20.05
N GLU A 172 17.90 -16.51 21.27
CA GLU A 172 16.58 -17.13 21.54
C GLU A 172 15.44 -16.22 21.11
N GLN A 173 15.55 -14.90 21.39
CA GLN A 173 14.57 -13.92 20.96
C GLN A 173 14.53 -13.80 19.42
N LEU A 174 15.70 -13.80 18.77
CA LEU A 174 15.75 -13.78 17.31
C LEU A 174 15.09 -15.02 16.69
N GLU A 175 15.30 -16.22 17.28
CA GLU A 175 14.62 -17.44 16.82
C GLU A 175 13.11 -17.41 17.08
N ALA A 176 12.64 -16.79 18.18
CA ALA A 176 11.22 -16.55 18.43
C ALA A 176 10.62 -15.61 17.35
N MET A 177 11.28 -14.50 17.03
CA MET A 177 10.89 -13.58 15.97
C MET A 177 10.83 -14.29 14.60
N LYS A 178 11.81 -15.13 14.27
CA LYS A 178 11.83 -15.94 13.04
C LYS A 178 10.61 -16.88 12.96
N LYS A 179 10.18 -17.48 14.06
CA LYS A 179 8.97 -18.33 14.11
C LYS A 179 7.71 -17.53 13.80
N LEU A 180 7.56 -16.31 14.34
CA LEU A 180 6.40 -15.45 14.06
C LEU A 180 6.35 -15.03 12.57
N VAL A 181 7.50 -14.66 11.99
CA VAL A 181 7.57 -14.39 10.54
C VAL A 181 7.20 -15.63 9.73
N SER A 182 7.75 -16.81 10.08
CA SER A 182 7.43 -18.08 9.41
C SER A 182 5.94 -18.42 9.50
N GLN A 183 5.31 -18.21 10.66
CA GLN A 183 3.87 -18.40 10.86
C GLN A 183 3.07 -17.54 9.88
N GLY A 184 3.26 -16.22 9.88
CA GLY A 184 2.51 -15.34 9.01
C GLY A 184 2.73 -15.62 7.52
N MET A 185 3.97 -16.00 7.14
CA MET A 185 4.27 -16.42 5.77
C MET A 185 3.53 -17.70 5.38
N CYS A 186 3.44 -18.68 6.29
CA CYS A 186 2.68 -19.93 6.07
C CYS A 186 1.17 -19.69 6.03
N GLU A 187 0.69 -18.68 6.72
CA GLU A 187 -0.72 -18.25 6.71
C GLU A 187 -1.10 -17.42 5.47
N GLY A 188 -0.13 -17.08 4.61
CA GLY A 188 -0.38 -16.46 3.31
C GLY A 188 -0.04 -14.98 3.18
N ALA A 189 0.88 -14.47 4.00
CA ALA A 189 1.41 -13.12 3.83
C ALA A 189 2.18 -12.94 2.52
N LEU A 190 2.20 -11.71 2.00
CA LEU A 190 3.00 -11.32 0.82
C LEU A 190 4.51 -11.42 1.09
N GLY A 191 4.93 -11.04 2.28
CA GLY A 191 6.32 -10.94 2.66
C GLY A 191 6.49 -10.33 4.05
N LEU A 192 7.72 -9.89 4.35
CA LEU A 192 8.06 -9.14 5.54
C LEU A 192 8.11 -7.64 5.21
N SER A 193 7.33 -6.83 5.93
CA SER A 193 7.40 -5.37 5.84
C SER A 193 8.10 -4.77 7.05
N THR A 194 8.89 -3.72 6.83
CA THR A 194 9.58 -2.96 7.88
C THR A 194 9.33 -1.47 7.74
N GLY A 195 9.37 -0.74 8.86
CA GLY A 195 9.41 0.72 8.90
C GLY A 195 10.62 1.17 9.72
N LEU A 196 11.82 1.05 9.14
CA LEU A 196 13.08 1.24 9.85
C LEU A 196 13.35 2.70 10.29
N PHE A 197 12.50 3.63 9.87
CA PHE A 197 12.46 4.99 10.38
C PHE A 197 11.75 5.08 11.74
N TYR A 198 10.76 4.23 12.00
CA TYR A 198 9.87 4.32 13.16
C TYR A 198 10.39 3.57 14.39
N THR A 199 10.27 4.18 15.57
CA THR A 199 10.54 3.53 16.85
C THR A 199 9.43 2.48 17.16
N PRO A 200 9.78 1.26 17.62
CA PRO A 200 11.12 0.76 17.98
C PRO A 200 11.85 0.02 16.84
N GLN A 201 11.33 0.01 15.62
CA GLN A 201 11.94 -0.71 14.49
C GLN A 201 13.32 -0.14 14.12
N ASN A 202 13.49 1.19 14.27
CA ASN A 202 14.74 1.90 13.99
C ASN A 202 15.91 1.54 14.92
N PHE A 203 15.66 0.86 16.02
CA PHE A 203 16.69 0.34 16.92
C PHE A 203 17.35 -0.94 16.41
N SER A 204 16.77 -1.58 15.38
CA SER A 204 17.33 -2.77 14.77
C SER A 204 18.57 -2.46 13.94
N LYS A 205 19.50 -3.41 13.92
CA LYS A 205 20.60 -3.43 12.95
C LYS A 205 20.16 -4.11 11.67
N THR A 206 20.85 -3.83 10.58
CA THR A 206 20.60 -4.45 9.27
C THR A 206 20.65 -5.97 9.32
N GLU A 207 21.58 -6.54 10.13
CA GLU A 207 21.74 -7.98 10.32
C GLU A 207 20.50 -8.65 10.93
N GLU A 208 19.84 -7.99 11.89
CA GLU A 208 18.55 -8.46 12.46
C GLU A 208 17.48 -8.57 11.38
N VAL A 209 17.37 -7.54 10.54
CA VAL A 209 16.40 -7.52 9.43
C VAL A 209 16.71 -8.60 8.38
N ILE A 210 17.99 -8.76 8.01
CA ILE A 210 18.44 -9.79 7.07
C ILE A 210 18.04 -11.19 7.54
N GLU A 211 18.22 -11.49 8.82
CA GLU A 211 17.87 -12.81 9.37
C GLU A 211 16.35 -13.10 9.27
N LEU A 212 15.51 -12.10 9.48
CA LEU A 212 14.06 -12.24 9.31
C LEU A 212 13.64 -12.26 7.82
N ALA A 213 14.30 -11.47 6.97
CA ALA A 213 14.08 -11.49 5.54
C ALA A 213 14.44 -12.85 4.90
N LYS A 214 15.49 -13.54 5.41
CA LYS A 214 15.81 -14.93 5.02
C LYS A 214 14.66 -15.89 5.32
N VAL A 215 13.88 -15.63 6.38
CA VAL A 215 12.68 -16.44 6.68
C VAL A 215 11.62 -16.20 5.60
N ALA A 216 11.30 -14.94 5.30
CA ALA A 216 10.35 -14.61 4.24
C ALA A 216 10.77 -15.21 2.88
N ALA A 217 12.06 -15.15 2.55
CA ALA A 217 12.64 -15.73 1.34
C ALA A 217 12.41 -17.27 1.23
N ARG A 218 12.59 -18.02 2.33
CA ARG A 218 12.34 -19.46 2.36
C ARG A 218 10.91 -19.80 1.96
N HIS A 219 9.94 -18.99 2.35
CA HIS A 219 8.53 -19.15 2.01
C HIS A 219 8.15 -18.54 0.65
N GLY A 220 9.13 -17.96 -0.06
CA GLY A 220 8.95 -17.34 -1.36
C GLY A 220 8.31 -15.95 -1.27
N GLY A 221 8.36 -15.25 -0.14
CA GLY A 221 7.91 -13.88 0.05
C GLY A 221 8.89 -12.84 -0.48
N LEU A 222 8.50 -11.58 -0.35
CA LEU A 222 9.33 -10.41 -0.66
C LEU A 222 9.63 -9.61 0.62
N TYR A 223 10.55 -8.66 0.52
CA TYR A 223 10.84 -7.67 1.57
C TYR A 223 10.34 -6.30 1.14
N ASP A 224 9.48 -5.69 1.95
CA ASP A 224 8.94 -4.34 1.79
C ASP A 224 9.51 -3.42 2.88
N SER A 225 9.87 -2.19 2.55
CA SER A 225 10.47 -1.30 3.53
C SER A 225 10.13 0.18 3.31
N HIS A 226 9.50 0.78 4.33
CA HIS A 226 9.79 2.18 4.65
C HIS A 226 11.25 2.22 5.10
N ILE A 227 12.10 2.78 4.28
CA ILE A 227 13.55 2.74 4.49
C ILE A 227 13.97 3.51 5.73
N ARG A 228 15.15 3.21 6.27
CA ARG A 228 15.64 3.75 7.54
C ARG A 228 15.75 5.27 7.55
N ASP A 229 16.06 5.86 6.40
CA ASP A 229 16.24 7.31 6.27
C ASP A 229 15.88 7.74 4.83
N GLU A 230 14.87 8.57 4.71
CA GLU A 230 14.46 9.16 3.44
C GLU A 230 15.07 10.57 3.24
N SER A 231 15.92 11.00 4.18
CA SER A 231 16.53 12.31 4.28
C SER A 231 17.99 12.20 4.70
N MET A 232 18.37 12.92 5.77
CA MET A 232 19.71 12.93 6.38
C MET A 232 19.64 12.84 7.92
N TYR A 233 18.66 12.09 8.45
CA TYR A 233 18.46 11.93 9.89
C TYR A 233 19.47 10.97 10.53
N ASN A 234 19.91 9.96 9.76
CA ASN A 234 20.75 8.86 10.25
C ASN A 234 21.81 8.47 9.20
N ILE A 235 21.54 7.42 8.40
CA ILE A 235 22.48 6.91 7.38
C ILE A 235 22.31 7.59 6.03
N GLY A 236 21.34 8.49 5.92
CA GLY A 236 21.00 9.23 4.73
C GLY A 236 20.20 8.40 3.71
N LEU A 237 19.55 9.10 2.78
CA LEU A 237 18.72 8.48 1.73
C LEU A 237 19.51 7.42 0.92
N LYS A 238 20.73 7.76 0.48
CA LYS A 238 21.56 6.83 -0.32
C LYS A 238 21.97 5.59 0.48
N GLY A 239 22.35 5.78 1.74
CA GLY A 239 22.71 4.68 2.64
C GLY A 239 21.54 3.74 2.91
N SER A 240 20.31 4.28 2.99
CA SER A 240 19.10 3.46 3.18
C SER A 240 18.73 2.65 1.95
N ILE A 241 18.94 3.18 0.75
CA ILE A 241 18.78 2.40 -0.49
C ILE A 241 19.83 1.30 -0.55
N ASP A 242 21.10 1.59 -0.20
CA ASP A 242 22.16 0.58 -0.14
C ASP A 242 21.84 -0.50 0.93
N GLU A 243 21.20 -0.14 2.07
CA GLU A 243 20.71 -1.10 3.07
C GLU A 243 19.66 -2.06 2.48
N VAL A 244 18.65 -1.55 1.75
CA VAL A 244 17.63 -2.39 1.11
C VAL A 244 18.26 -3.33 0.07
N ILE A 245 19.18 -2.82 -0.75
CA ILE A 245 19.93 -3.60 -1.73
C ILE A 245 20.72 -4.73 -1.04
N ARG A 246 21.42 -4.42 0.04
CA ARG A 246 22.17 -5.39 0.86
C ARG A 246 21.25 -6.48 1.40
N ILE A 247 20.08 -6.11 1.94
CA ILE A 247 19.08 -7.07 2.45
C ILE A 247 18.62 -7.99 1.32
N GLY A 248 18.34 -7.46 0.13
CA GLY A 248 17.94 -8.24 -1.04
C GLY A 248 18.98 -9.28 -1.44
N HIS A 249 20.24 -8.88 -1.53
CA HIS A 249 21.35 -9.79 -1.88
C HIS A 249 21.61 -10.85 -0.82
N GLU A 250 21.68 -10.47 0.47
CA GLU A 250 22.03 -11.41 1.54
C GLU A 250 20.88 -12.36 1.90
N ALA A 251 19.64 -11.90 1.82
CA ALA A 251 18.47 -12.74 2.05
C ALA A 251 17.97 -13.46 0.80
N LYS A 252 18.44 -13.08 -0.40
CA LYS A 252 18.09 -13.68 -1.71
C LYS A 252 16.59 -13.65 -1.99
N LEU A 253 15.98 -12.46 -1.89
CA LEU A 253 14.56 -12.27 -2.16
C LEU A 253 14.32 -10.95 -2.93
N PRO A 254 13.16 -10.83 -3.63
CA PRO A 254 12.73 -9.55 -4.18
C PRO A 254 12.58 -8.50 -3.09
N VAL A 255 12.95 -7.26 -3.38
CA VAL A 255 12.82 -6.14 -2.45
C VAL A 255 11.95 -5.03 -3.04
N HIS A 256 11.20 -4.37 -2.17
CA HIS A 256 10.32 -3.27 -2.50
C HIS A 256 10.62 -2.05 -1.63
N VAL A 257 10.93 -0.92 -2.25
CA VAL A 257 11.11 0.35 -1.56
C VAL A 257 9.73 1.03 -1.47
N ALA A 258 9.16 1.00 -0.28
CA ALA A 258 7.86 1.62 -0.02
C ALA A 258 7.91 3.14 -0.26
N HIS A 259 6.84 3.69 -0.88
CA HIS A 259 6.59 5.12 -1.12
C HIS A 259 7.86 5.95 -1.38
N ILE A 260 8.71 5.50 -2.33
CA ILE A 260 10.03 6.06 -2.61
C ILE A 260 10.00 7.59 -2.76
N LYS A 261 10.86 8.30 -2.03
CA LYS A 261 10.95 9.75 -2.07
C LYS A 261 12.33 10.28 -1.67
N ALA A 262 12.64 11.49 -2.08
CA ALA A 262 13.72 12.30 -1.54
C ALA A 262 13.10 13.34 -0.59
N LEU A 263 13.16 13.07 0.72
CA LEU A 263 12.43 13.80 1.74
C LEU A 263 13.30 14.88 2.39
N GLY A 264 12.97 16.13 2.15
CA GLY A 264 13.58 17.26 2.84
C GLY A 264 14.68 17.97 2.08
N VAL A 265 15.08 19.12 2.61
CA VAL A 265 15.86 20.14 1.89
C VAL A 265 17.26 19.68 1.45
N ASP A 266 17.86 18.73 2.15
CA ASP A 266 19.24 18.30 1.88
C ASP A 266 19.33 17.19 0.81
N VAL A 267 18.19 16.57 0.45
CA VAL A 267 18.14 15.45 -0.50
C VAL A 267 17.24 15.69 -1.71
N GLN A 268 16.51 16.81 -1.76
CA GLN A 268 15.76 17.20 -2.94
C GLN A 268 16.68 17.29 -4.16
N GLY A 269 16.21 16.79 -5.31
CA GLY A 269 16.99 16.70 -6.55
C GLY A 269 17.88 15.45 -6.66
N GLN A 270 17.90 14.57 -5.64
CA GLN A 270 18.72 13.34 -5.67
C GLN A 270 18.02 12.13 -6.32
N SER A 271 16.80 12.29 -6.83
CA SER A 271 16.07 11.20 -7.49
C SER A 271 16.86 10.52 -8.60
N GLY A 272 17.63 11.28 -9.38
CA GLY A 272 18.49 10.74 -10.45
C GLY A 272 19.54 9.75 -9.94
N ASP A 273 20.22 10.08 -8.84
CA ASP A 273 21.22 9.21 -8.19
C ASP A 273 20.58 7.93 -7.64
N ILE A 274 19.41 8.07 -7.00
CA ILE A 274 18.66 6.95 -6.42
C ILE A 274 18.18 6.00 -7.53
N ILE A 275 17.58 6.55 -8.59
CA ILE A 275 17.15 5.79 -9.76
C ILE A 275 18.35 5.04 -10.38
N GLY A 276 19.47 5.72 -10.59
CA GLY A 276 20.67 5.09 -11.15
C GLY A 276 21.20 3.92 -10.32
N ARG A 277 21.16 4.03 -8.98
CA ARG A 277 21.51 2.92 -8.05
C ARG A 277 20.58 1.73 -8.23
N ILE A 278 19.28 1.96 -8.19
CA ILE A 278 18.25 0.92 -8.31
C ILE A 278 18.35 0.26 -9.70
N GLU A 279 18.45 1.02 -10.78
CA GLU A 279 18.53 0.48 -12.15
C GLU A 279 19.81 -0.33 -12.38
N LYS A 280 20.93 0.06 -11.77
CA LYS A 280 22.16 -0.74 -11.78
C LYS A 280 21.97 -2.11 -11.14
N GLU A 281 21.35 -2.17 -9.97
CA GLU A 281 21.10 -3.42 -9.26
C GLU A 281 20.08 -4.30 -10.00
N ARG A 282 19.04 -3.68 -10.60
CA ARG A 282 18.09 -4.37 -11.48
C ARG A 282 18.78 -4.99 -12.68
N ALA A 283 19.69 -4.26 -13.32
CA ALA A 283 20.51 -4.79 -14.41
C ALA A 283 21.44 -5.92 -13.96
N GLY A 284 21.86 -5.91 -12.69
CA GLY A 284 22.62 -6.98 -12.03
C GLY A 284 21.78 -8.20 -11.63
N GLY A 285 20.45 -8.16 -11.81
CA GLY A 285 19.54 -9.28 -11.56
C GLY A 285 18.84 -9.25 -10.20
N LEU A 286 19.00 -8.21 -9.38
CA LEU A 286 18.20 -8.02 -8.19
C LEU A 286 16.79 -7.56 -8.58
N ASP A 287 15.77 -8.30 -8.17
CA ASP A 287 14.38 -7.86 -8.33
C ASP A 287 14.05 -6.80 -7.26
N ILE A 288 14.22 -5.55 -7.66
CA ILE A 288 13.93 -4.37 -6.82
C ILE A 288 12.89 -3.48 -7.50
N THR A 289 11.81 -3.19 -6.77
CA THR A 289 10.70 -2.33 -7.19
C THR A 289 10.44 -1.26 -6.15
N ALA A 290 9.56 -0.32 -6.47
CA ALA A 290 9.10 0.69 -5.51
C ALA A 290 7.64 1.05 -5.79
N ASP A 291 6.99 1.69 -4.83
CA ASP A 291 5.74 2.42 -5.04
C ASP A 291 5.91 3.92 -4.77
N HIS A 292 4.94 4.72 -5.21
CA HIS A 292 5.01 6.18 -5.09
C HIS A 292 3.63 6.81 -5.17
N TYR A 293 3.41 7.87 -4.37
CA TYR A 293 2.19 8.69 -4.40
C TYR A 293 2.44 10.06 -5.06
N PRO A 294 1.45 10.63 -5.78
CA PRO A 294 1.61 11.85 -6.57
C PRO A 294 1.38 13.14 -5.75
N TRP A 295 2.04 13.28 -4.61
CA TRP A 295 1.90 14.41 -3.69
C TRP A 295 3.26 14.86 -3.19
N THR A 296 3.46 16.17 -3.06
CA THR A 296 4.71 16.76 -2.57
C THR A 296 4.78 16.85 -1.04
N ALA A 297 3.68 16.59 -0.34
CA ALA A 297 3.68 16.47 1.11
C ALA A 297 3.66 14.98 1.52
N SER A 298 4.53 14.62 2.46
CA SER A 298 4.45 13.36 3.20
C SER A 298 3.48 13.48 4.38
N SER A 299 3.07 12.35 4.97
CA SER A 299 2.29 12.36 6.21
C SER A 299 2.82 11.35 7.19
N THR A 300 2.93 11.77 8.44
CA THR A 300 3.36 10.91 9.56
C THR A 300 2.87 11.52 10.88
N ARG A 301 3.17 10.85 11.99
CA ARG A 301 2.99 11.41 13.33
C ARG A 301 3.97 12.54 13.58
N PHE A 302 3.52 13.57 14.29
CA PHE A 302 4.33 14.73 14.61
C PHE A 302 5.57 14.37 15.45
N SER A 303 5.43 13.43 16.38
CA SER A 303 6.57 12.89 17.15
C SER A 303 7.62 12.22 16.26
N ALA A 304 7.19 11.39 15.31
CA ALA A 304 8.11 10.72 14.38
C ALA A 304 8.83 11.70 13.46
N ALA A 305 8.20 12.84 13.16
CA ALA A 305 8.79 13.88 12.33
C ALA A 305 9.90 14.69 13.04
N LEU A 306 9.73 14.98 14.32
CA LEU A 306 10.59 15.96 15.02
C LEU A 306 11.43 15.38 16.14
N LEU A 307 11.00 14.31 16.82
CA LEU A 307 11.78 13.76 17.91
C LEU A 307 12.91 12.89 17.39
N PRO A 308 14.13 13.05 17.91
CA PRO A 308 15.21 12.11 17.60
C PRO A 308 14.87 10.73 18.20
N PRO A 309 15.36 9.62 17.60
CA PRO A 309 15.02 8.26 18.05
C PRO A 309 15.23 8.01 19.54
N TRP A 310 16.34 8.53 20.12
CA TRP A 310 16.63 8.37 21.54
C TRP A 310 15.57 9.02 22.46
N ALA A 311 14.90 10.08 21.99
CA ALA A 311 13.85 10.76 22.76
C ALA A 311 12.53 9.96 22.79
N ASN A 312 12.34 9.03 21.85
CA ASN A 312 11.17 8.13 21.78
C ASN A 312 11.39 6.80 22.53
N GLU A 313 12.61 6.49 22.96
CA GLU A 313 12.90 5.25 23.69
C GLU A 313 12.10 5.15 24.99
N GLY A 314 11.46 3.99 25.23
CA GLY A 314 10.61 3.73 26.40
C GLY A 314 9.22 4.33 26.29
N GLY A 315 8.82 4.79 25.09
CA GLY A 315 7.46 5.21 24.77
C GLY A 315 7.08 6.60 25.30
N ARG A 316 5.79 6.93 25.15
CA ARG A 316 5.28 8.29 25.40
C ARG A 316 5.57 8.82 26.82
N ALA A 317 5.42 7.99 27.86
CA ALA A 317 5.64 8.43 29.23
C ALA A 317 7.10 8.86 29.44
N ALA A 318 8.07 8.08 28.93
CA ALA A 318 9.47 8.40 28.98
C ALA A 318 9.80 9.67 28.15
N THR A 319 9.19 9.84 27.00
CA THR A 319 9.32 11.06 26.18
C THR A 319 8.87 12.30 26.94
N LEU A 320 7.70 12.26 27.58
CA LEU A 320 7.16 13.38 28.36
C LEU A 320 8.08 13.73 29.54
N HIS A 321 8.64 12.73 30.21
CA HIS A 321 9.61 12.95 31.28
C HIS A 321 10.88 13.66 30.75
N ARG A 322 11.37 13.29 29.55
CA ARG A 322 12.52 13.97 28.92
C ARG A 322 12.26 15.45 28.61
N PHE A 323 11.00 15.82 28.38
CA PHE A 323 10.62 17.22 28.20
C PHE A 323 10.74 18.05 29.49
N ASP A 324 10.82 17.43 30.66
CA ASP A 324 11.00 18.09 31.96
C ASP A 324 12.43 17.97 32.50
N ASP A 325 13.25 17.07 31.94
CA ASP A 325 14.61 16.81 32.39
C ASP A 325 15.57 17.88 31.87
N ALA A 326 15.98 18.80 32.77
CA ALA A 326 16.87 19.89 32.45
C ALA A 326 18.22 19.43 31.83
N SER A 327 18.72 18.24 32.22
CA SER A 327 19.99 17.70 31.72
C SER A 327 19.94 17.32 30.23
N GLN A 328 18.74 17.09 29.67
CA GLN A 328 18.53 16.65 28.27
C GLN A 328 18.04 17.77 27.37
N GLN A 329 17.61 18.91 27.90
CA GLN A 329 16.95 19.98 27.17
C GLN A 329 17.78 20.56 26.03
N GLU A 330 19.07 20.82 26.25
CA GLU A 330 19.91 21.40 25.21
C GLU A 330 20.05 20.45 24.02
N ARG A 331 20.35 19.18 24.29
CA ARG A 331 20.45 18.15 23.26
C ARG A 331 19.13 17.96 22.52
N LEU A 332 18.02 17.82 23.26
CA LEU A 332 16.69 17.60 22.68
C LEU A 332 16.30 18.72 21.73
N ARG A 333 16.44 19.97 22.16
CA ARG A 333 16.11 21.15 21.34
C ARG A 333 17.01 21.29 20.13
N LYS A 334 18.29 20.99 20.26
CA LYS A 334 19.23 20.98 19.14
C LYS A 334 18.80 19.96 18.08
N ASP A 335 18.55 18.72 18.49
CA ASP A 335 18.18 17.64 17.58
C ASP A 335 16.80 17.90 16.94
N MET A 336 15.81 18.39 17.70
CA MET A 336 14.51 18.78 17.17
C MET A 336 14.62 19.96 16.17
N ARG A 337 15.48 20.92 16.42
CA ARG A 337 15.69 22.06 15.50
C ARG A 337 16.29 21.59 14.18
N GLU A 338 17.22 20.63 14.22
CA GLU A 338 17.80 20.04 13.03
C GLU A 338 16.76 19.21 12.26
N ASN A 339 15.96 18.38 12.93
CA ASN A 339 14.89 17.63 12.30
C ASN A 339 13.85 18.56 11.64
N LEU A 340 13.52 19.68 12.28
CA LEU A 340 12.63 20.70 11.73
C LEU A 340 13.23 21.35 10.48
N ARG A 341 14.53 21.69 10.51
CA ARG A 341 15.27 22.23 9.36
C ARG A 341 15.25 21.27 8.17
N LEU A 342 15.56 19.99 8.42
CA LEU A 342 15.54 18.95 7.37
C LEU A 342 14.19 18.82 6.67
N ARG A 343 13.10 19.12 7.38
CA ARG A 343 11.74 19.11 6.82
C ARG A 343 11.30 20.40 6.12
N GLY A 344 12.15 21.43 6.08
CA GLY A 344 11.86 22.68 5.42
C GLY A 344 11.33 23.77 6.35
N GLY A 345 11.41 23.59 7.66
CA GLY A 345 11.01 24.58 8.65
C GLY A 345 9.56 24.45 9.15
N PRO A 346 9.13 25.34 10.06
CA PRO A 346 7.83 25.25 10.71
C PRO A 346 6.65 25.55 9.76
N GLU A 347 6.87 26.29 8.69
CA GLU A 347 5.88 26.58 7.64
C GLU A 347 5.53 25.33 6.82
N ALA A 348 6.49 24.42 6.68
CA ALA A 348 6.32 23.17 5.92
C ALA A 348 5.53 22.09 6.69
N ILE A 349 5.17 22.30 7.93
CA ILE A 349 4.45 21.33 8.77
C ILE A 349 3.03 21.81 9.02
N LEU A 350 2.05 21.16 8.41
CA LEU A 350 0.62 21.39 8.60
C LEU A 350 0.02 20.30 9.48
N PHE A 351 -0.64 20.63 10.59
CA PHE A 351 -1.40 19.69 11.39
C PHE A 351 -2.66 19.26 10.64
N SER A 352 -2.74 17.98 10.26
CA SER A 352 -3.75 17.47 9.34
C SER A 352 -4.87 16.68 10.05
N ALA A 353 -4.58 16.03 11.19
CA ALA A 353 -5.60 15.34 11.98
C ALA A 353 -5.20 15.25 13.47
N GLY A 354 -6.22 15.09 14.33
CA GLY A 354 -6.08 15.01 15.78
C GLY A 354 -6.87 16.10 16.49
N SER A 355 -6.24 16.84 17.39
CA SER A 355 -6.91 17.91 18.14
C SER A 355 -7.36 19.07 17.24
N THR A 356 -8.63 19.44 17.31
CA THR A 356 -9.20 20.60 16.57
C THR A 356 -8.56 21.93 16.92
N LYS A 357 -7.85 22.03 18.04
CA LYS A 357 -7.06 23.19 18.45
C LYS A 357 -5.98 23.54 17.42
N TYR A 358 -5.41 22.52 16.77
CA TYR A 358 -4.24 22.64 15.88
C TYR A 358 -4.53 22.33 14.42
N VAL A 359 -5.49 21.47 14.12
CA VAL A 359 -5.81 21.04 12.75
C VAL A 359 -6.08 22.24 11.84
N GLY A 360 -5.45 22.24 10.66
CA GLY A 360 -5.50 23.32 9.68
C GLY A 360 -4.50 24.47 9.90
N LYS A 361 -3.68 24.40 10.96
CA LYS A 361 -2.61 25.35 11.24
C LYS A 361 -1.24 24.75 10.93
N THR A 362 -0.30 25.60 10.53
CA THR A 362 1.10 25.20 10.47
C THR A 362 1.75 25.29 11.86
N LEU A 363 2.91 24.65 12.02
CA LEU A 363 3.71 24.83 13.26
C LEU A 363 4.13 26.31 13.42
N ALA A 364 4.40 27.01 12.32
CA ALA A 364 4.69 28.46 12.34
C ALA A 364 3.52 29.26 12.89
N ASP A 365 2.26 28.95 12.49
CA ASP A 365 1.06 29.61 13.01
C ASP A 365 0.92 29.38 14.52
N VAL A 366 1.18 28.16 15.00
CA VAL A 366 1.12 27.83 16.42
C VAL A 366 2.20 28.57 17.21
N ALA A 367 3.43 28.59 16.72
CA ALA A 367 4.55 29.30 17.33
C ALA A 367 4.28 30.81 17.42
N LYS A 368 3.80 31.41 16.33
CA LYS A 368 3.41 32.84 16.29
C LYS A 368 2.29 33.14 17.28
N ALA A 369 1.23 32.34 17.32
CA ALA A 369 0.08 32.54 18.21
C ALA A 369 0.45 32.45 19.70
N SER A 370 1.46 31.65 20.05
CA SER A 370 1.96 31.52 21.42
C SER A 370 3.17 32.41 21.74
N ASN A 371 3.64 33.21 20.78
CA ASN A 371 4.88 34.00 20.86
C ASN A 371 6.08 33.16 21.34
N ALA A 372 6.23 31.95 20.82
CA ALA A 372 7.23 30.97 21.22
C ALA A 372 8.20 30.63 20.08
N ASP A 373 9.39 30.14 20.43
CA ASP A 373 10.27 29.45 19.48
C ASP A 373 9.53 28.24 18.87
N PRO A 374 9.70 27.92 17.58
CA PRO A 374 9.02 26.80 16.94
C PRO A 374 9.24 25.44 17.62
N VAL A 375 10.41 25.20 18.23
CA VAL A 375 10.68 23.95 18.98
C VAL A 375 9.91 23.94 20.31
N ASP A 376 9.78 25.10 20.99
CA ASP A 376 8.96 25.23 22.20
C ASP A 376 7.47 24.99 21.89
N ALA A 377 6.99 25.57 20.80
CA ALA A 377 5.64 25.33 20.32
C ALA A 377 5.43 23.86 19.98
N ALA A 378 6.41 23.19 19.35
CA ALA A 378 6.35 21.78 19.03
C ALA A 378 6.29 20.90 20.29
N ILE A 379 7.09 21.19 21.31
CA ILE A 379 7.06 20.47 22.61
C ILE A 379 5.65 20.66 23.26
N ALA A 380 5.10 21.86 23.24
CA ALA A 380 3.76 22.13 23.77
C ALA A 380 2.67 21.31 23.05
N VAL A 381 2.72 21.24 21.70
CA VAL A 381 1.81 20.39 20.92
C VAL A 381 1.98 18.92 21.26
N LEU A 382 3.23 18.42 21.35
CA LEU A 382 3.52 17.03 21.70
C LEU A 382 3.04 16.66 23.11
N ARG A 383 3.01 17.60 24.05
CA ARG A 383 2.42 17.41 25.39
C ARG A 383 0.90 17.23 25.31
N ASP A 384 0.24 18.02 24.45
CA ASP A 384 -1.22 17.93 24.27
C ASP A 384 -1.63 16.63 23.52
N GLY A 385 -0.77 16.12 22.62
CA GLY A 385 -1.04 14.90 21.85
C GLY A 385 -0.04 14.67 20.72
N ASP A 386 -0.11 13.49 20.13
CA ASP A 386 0.67 13.15 18.95
C ASP A 386 -0.21 13.19 17.70
N LEU A 387 -0.16 14.31 17.00
CA LEU A 387 -1.04 14.61 15.86
C LEU A 387 -0.46 14.04 14.56
N MET A 388 -1.34 13.87 13.57
CA MET A 388 -0.91 13.65 12.19
C MET A 388 -0.57 14.98 11.52
N ILE A 389 0.44 14.95 10.68
CA ILE A 389 0.88 16.11 9.91
C ILE A 389 0.92 15.82 8.42
N ALA A 390 0.73 16.85 7.61
CA ALA A 390 1.21 16.92 6.24
C ALA A 390 2.48 17.78 6.23
N SER A 391 3.59 17.21 5.77
CA SER A 391 4.89 17.87 5.73
C SER A 391 5.31 18.10 4.28
N PHE A 392 5.37 19.36 3.86
CA PHE A 392 5.68 19.78 2.49
C PHE A 392 7.19 19.74 2.27
N ASN A 393 7.71 18.59 1.94
CA ASN A 393 9.14 18.29 2.00
C ASN A 393 9.68 17.51 0.77
N GLN A 394 8.90 17.38 -0.29
CA GLN A 394 9.32 16.76 -1.55
C GLN A 394 9.27 17.77 -2.70
N SER A 395 10.16 17.63 -3.69
CA SER A 395 10.12 18.42 -4.91
C SER A 395 9.23 17.76 -5.97
N ASP A 396 8.54 18.59 -6.78
CA ASP A 396 7.77 18.09 -7.92
C ASP A 396 8.63 17.36 -8.94
N ASP A 397 9.90 17.77 -9.12
CA ASP A 397 10.81 17.13 -10.07
C ASP A 397 11.20 15.72 -9.65
N ASP A 398 11.46 15.49 -8.34
CA ASP A 398 11.72 14.15 -7.82
C ASP A 398 10.47 13.26 -7.93
N VAL A 399 9.28 13.81 -7.63
CA VAL A 399 7.99 13.13 -7.80
C VAL A 399 7.82 12.65 -9.25
N ARG A 400 8.07 13.53 -10.24
CA ARG A 400 7.99 13.19 -11.66
C ARG A 400 9.06 12.18 -12.07
N ALA A 401 10.27 12.29 -11.54
CA ALA A 401 11.39 11.41 -11.87
C ALA A 401 11.11 9.96 -11.45
N PHE A 402 10.65 9.74 -10.21
CA PHE A 402 10.27 8.43 -9.72
C PHE A 402 9.06 7.87 -10.48
N MET A 403 8.00 8.66 -10.68
CA MET A 403 6.77 8.25 -11.35
C MET A 403 6.98 7.71 -12.77
N LYS A 404 7.99 8.21 -13.49
CA LYS A 404 8.32 7.79 -14.86
C LYS A 404 8.93 6.39 -14.93
N ARG A 405 9.36 5.80 -13.81
CA ARG A 405 10.07 4.51 -13.85
C ARG A 405 9.10 3.34 -14.02
N PRO A 406 9.41 2.38 -14.92
CA PRO A 406 8.51 1.26 -15.22
C PRO A 406 8.40 0.24 -14.07
N TRP A 407 9.25 0.35 -13.07
CA TRP A 407 9.29 -0.48 -11.87
C TRP A 407 8.67 0.23 -10.64
N VAL A 408 8.07 1.41 -10.82
CA VAL A 408 7.40 2.16 -9.75
C VAL A 408 5.89 2.06 -9.87
N MET A 409 5.26 1.50 -8.85
CA MET A 409 3.82 1.32 -8.72
C MET A 409 3.14 2.58 -8.22
N THR A 410 1.81 2.62 -8.35
CA THR A 410 0.98 3.62 -7.69
C THR A 410 0.62 3.15 -6.29
N SER A 411 0.80 4.02 -5.31
CA SER A 411 0.30 3.83 -3.96
C SER A 411 -0.32 5.10 -3.42
N SER A 412 -1.20 4.97 -2.42
CA SER A 412 -1.74 6.13 -1.72
C SER A 412 -0.92 6.50 -0.49
N ASP A 413 -0.28 5.52 0.14
CA ASP A 413 0.30 5.68 1.49
C ASP A 413 -0.72 6.38 2.40
N SER A 414 -1.99 5.90 2.32
CA SER A 414 -3.17 6.56 2.86
C SER A 414 -3.02 6.84 4.36
N SER A 415 -3.30 8.06 4.75
CA SER A 415 -3.23 8.47 6.15
C SER A 415 -4.32 9.46 6.50
N LEU A 416 -4.69 9.48 7.79
CA LEU A 416 -5.75 10.32 8.30
C LEU A 416 -5.42 11.81 8.11
N GLY A 417 -6.38 12.57 7.56
CA GLY A 417 -6.26 14.02 7.38
C GLY A 417 -5.42 14.47 6.18
N HIS A 418 -4.82 13.53 5.43
CA HIS A 418 -4.12 13.84 4.19
C HIS A 418 -5.00 13.51 2.97
N PRO A 419 -5.04 14.34 1.91
CA PRO A 419 -5.89 14.10 0.74
C PRO A 419 -5.53 12.83 -0.06
N ARG A 420 -4.37 12.24 0.16
CA ARG A 420 -3.87 11.07 -0.59
C ARG A 420 -4.74 9.84 -0.44
N ALA A 421 -5.42 9.65 0.70
CA ALA A 421 -6.37 8.55 0.88
C ALA A 421 -7.59 8.65 -0.07
N TYR A 422 -7.97 9.87 -0.45
CA TYR A 422 -9.20 10.15 -1.20
C TYR A 422 -8.95 10.52 -2.66
N GLY A 423 -7.71 10.81 -3.06
CA GLY A 423 -7.46 11.40 -4.36
C GLY A 423 -6.21 10.91 -5.10
N THR A 424 -5.44 9.96 -4.60
CA THR A 424 -4.14 9.59 -5.20
C THR A 424 -4.24 9.11 -6.64
N PHE A 425 -5.10 8.13 -6.94
CA PHE A 425 -5.22 7.59 -8.29
C PHE A 425 -5.79 8.61 -9.26
N ALA A 426 -6.85 9.31 -8.84
CA ALA A 426 -7.48 10.34 -9.63
C ALA A 426 -6.53 11.54 -9.88
N ARG A 427 -5.71 11.95 -8.87
CA ARG A 427 -4.70 13.00 -9.04
C ARG A 427 -3.58 12.56 -9.98
N LYS A 428 -3.08 11.32 -9.85
CA LYS A 428 -2.05 10.79 -10.74
C LYS A 428 -2.51 10.84 -12.19
N TYR A 429 -3.77 10.50 -12.45
CA TYR A 429 -4.37 10.60 -13.77
C TYR A 429 -4.51 12.07 -14.20
N ASP A 430 -5.30 12.87 -13.49
CA ASP A 430 -5.64 14.24 -13.88
C ASP A 430 -4.40 15.14 -14.03
N GLN A 431 -3.48 15.10 -13.06
CA GLN A 431 -2.31 15.97 -13.05
C GLN A 431 -1.23 15.46 -14.02
N TYR A 432 -0.84 14.18 -13.93
CA TYR A 432 0.38 13.70 -14.58
C TYR A 432 0.15 13.00 -15.91
N VAL A 433 -1.08 12.52 -16.19
CA VAL A 433 -1.44 12.02 -17.54
C VAL A 433 -2.04 13.13 -18.38
N VAL A 434 -3.07 13.85 -17.85
CA VAL A 434 -3.87 14.79 -18.65
C VAL A 434 -3.22 16.17 -18.74
N LYS A 435 -2.83 16.77 -17.62
CA LYS A 435 -2.35 18.17 -17.62
C LYS A 435 -0.87 18.29 -17.98
N GLU A 436 -0.03 17.44 -17.39
CA GLU A 436 1.43 17.56 -17.55
C GLU A 436 2.01 16.63 -18.61
N HIS A 437 1.30 15.59 -19.02
CA HIS A 437 1.79 14.54 -19.94
C HIS A 437 3.11 13.90 -19.47
N THR A 438 3.28 13.80 -18.14
CA THR A 438 4.46 13.22 -17.50
C THR A 438 4.59 11.72 -17.80
N ILE A 439 3.45 11.02 -17.79
CA ILE A 439 3.30 9.59 -18.12
C ILE A 439 2.10 9.39 -19.06
N SER A 440 2.12 8.29 -19.83
CA SER A 440 0.97 7.91 -20.66
C SER A 440 -0.16 7.30 -19.83
N LEU A 441 -1.39 7.27 -20.41
CA LEU A 441 -2.52 6.57 -19.80
C LEU A 441 -2.23 5.08 -19.62
N ALA A 442 -1.60 4.44 -20.59
CA ALA A 442 -1.20 3.04 -20.49
C ALA A 442 -0.23 2.80 -19.31
N GLN A 443 0.78 3.68 -19.15
CA GLN A 443 1.70 3.60 -18.01
C GLN A 443 0.99 3.84 -16.68
N PHE A 444 0.04 4.77 -16.61
CA PHE A 444 -0.81 4.98 -15.42
C PHE A 444 -1.57 3.70 -15.05
N ILE A 445 -2.28 3.10 -16.02
CA ILE A 445 -3.06 1.86 -15.78
C ILE A 445 -2.14 0.73 -15.34
N ARG A 446 -1.03 0.51 -16.06
CA ARG A 446 -0.06 -0.53 -15.72
C ARG A 446 0.51 -0.37 -14.30
N SER A 447 0.99 0.82 -13.96
CA SER A 447 1.56 1.10 -12.63
C SER A 447 0.52 1.05 -11.50
N SER A 448 -0.77 1.18 -11.84
CA SER A 448 -1.88 1.16 -10.88
C SER A 448 -2.59 -0.20 -10.82
N SER A 449 -2.22 -1.20 -11.64
CA SER A 449 -2.88 -2.50 -11.67
C SER A 449 -1.91 -3.67 -11.93
N SER A 450 -1.56 -3.95 -13.20
CA SER A 450 -0.83 -5.15 -13.58
C SER A 450 0.58 -5.22 -12.98
N LEU A 451 1.34 -4.13 -12.97
CA LEU A 451 2.66 -4.09 -12.34
C LEU A 451 2.60 -4.50 -10.87
N THR A 452 1.63 -3.98 -10.13
CA THR A 452 1.44 -4.31 -8.70
C THR A 452 1.03 -5.78 -8.54
N ALA A 453 0.08 -6.26 -9.34
CA ALA A 453 -0.38 -7.64 -9.27
C ALA A 453 0.76 -8.63 -9.55
N ASP A 454 1.55 -8.38 -10.60
CA ASP A 454 2.65 -9.24 -11.01
C ASP A 454 3.77 -9.25 -9.96
N THR A 455 4.15 -8.08 -9.44
CA THR A 455 5.19 -7.96 -8.40
C THR A 455 4.80 -8.63 -7.09
N LEU A 456 3.56 -8.44 -6.64
CA LEU A 456 3.07 -9.03 -5.38
C LEU A 456 2.60 -10.49 -5.55
N GLY A 457 2.58 -11.02 -6.78
CA GLY A 457 2.13 -12.37 -7.09
C GLY A 457 0.64 -12.58 -6.83
N LEU A 458 -0.20 -11.57 -7.07
CA LEU A 458 -1.66 -11.64 -6.92
C LEU A 458 -2.26 -12.41 -8.11
N LYS A 459 -2.49 -13.70 -7.92
CA LYS A 459 -2.90 -14.60 -8.99
C LYS A 459 -4.24 -14.20 -9.62
N GLN A 460 -4.28 -14.15 -10.96
CA GLN A 460 -5.47 -13.86 -11.76
C GLN A 460 -6.11 -12.50 -11.46
N ARG A 461 -5.31 -11.48 -11.11
CA ARG A 461 -5.74 -10.10 -10.86
C ARG A 461 -4.85 -9.11 -11.59
N GLY A 462 -5.27 -7.84 -11.65
CA GLY A 462 -4.53 -6.75 -12.28
C GLY A 462 -4.52 -6.74 -13.80
N HIS A 463 -5.20 -7.70 -14.45
CA HIS A 463 -5.33 -7.81 -15.90
C HIS A 463 -6.77 -8.13 -16.31
N LEU A 464 -7.20 -7.64 -17.48
CA LEU A 464 -8.47 -8.04 -18.09
C LEU A 464 -8.21 -9.21 -19.05
N ARG A 465 -8.16 -10.42 -18.50
CA ARG A 465 -7.97 -11.67 -19.26
C ARG A 465 -9.08 -12.67 -18.97
N PRO A 466 -9.48 -13.51 -19.95
CA PRO A 466 -10.40 -14.60 -19.68
C PRO A 466 -9.93 -15.48 -18.51
N GLY A 467 -10.87 -15.80 -17.59
CA GLY A 467 -10.60 -16.58 -16.39
C GLY A 467 -10.04 -15.79 -15.20
N TYR A 468 -9.65 -14.52 -15.37
CA TYR A 468 -9.22 -13.65 -14.28
C TYR A 468 -10.44 -13.15 -13.47
N TYR A 469 -10.21 -12.80 -12.23
CA TYR A 469 -11.26 -12.18 -11.41
C TYR A 469 -11.72 -10.86 -12.03
N ALA A 470 -13.01 -10.64 -11.99
CA ALA A 470 -13.62 -9.45 -12.53
C ALA A 470 -13.50 -8.27 -11.55
N ASP A 471 -12.27 -7.82 -11.35
CA ASP A 471 -11.93 -6.54 -10.72
C ASP A 471 -11.72 -5.54 -11.86
N VAL A 472 -12.67 -4.62 -12.04
CA VAL A 472 -12.73 -3.73 -13.20
C VAL A 472 -13.09 -2.31 -12.77
N VAL A 473 -12.44 -1.32 -13.38
CA VAL A 473 -12.83 0.09 -13.27
C VAL A 473 -13.24 0.63 -14.63
N VAL A 474 -14.34 1.40 -14.65
CA VAL A 474 -14.80 2.20 -15.80
C VAL A 474 -14.84 3.66 -15.37
N PHE A 475 -14.12 4.52 -16.08
CA PHE A 475 -14.09 5.94 -15.77
C PHE A 475 -14.17 6.82 -17.02
N ASP A 476 -14.75 8.01 -16.83
CA ASP A 476 -14.81 9.06 -17.85
C ASP A 476 -13.45 9.79 -17.90
N PRO A 477 -12.69 9.69 -19.01
CA PRO A 477 -11.37 10.30 -19.12
C PRO A 477 -11.39 11.83 -19.07
N THR A 478 -12.55 12.45 -19.29
CA THR A 478 -12.71 13.92 -19.26
C THR A 478 -13.07 14.45 -17.88
N ARG A 479 -13.47 13.57 -16.95
CA ARG A 479 -13.98 13.95 -15.63
C ARG A 479 -13.24 13.30 -14.47
N TYR A 480 -12.40 12.29 -14.71
CA TYR A 480 -11.72 11.56 -13.65
C TYR A 480 -10.66 12.46 -12.98
N ALA A 481 -10.98 12.95 -11.79
CA ALA A 481 -10.15 13.91 -11.07
C ALA A 481 -10.30 13.80 -9.55
N ALA A 482 -9.23 14.15 -8.82
CA ALA A 482 -9.25 14.30 -7.38
C ALA A 482 -9.93 15.59 -6.95
N LYS A 483 -10.76 15.51 -5.91
CA LYS A 483 -11.39 16.68 -5.26
C LYS A 483 -10.78 16.98 -3.90
N ALA A 484 -10.15 15.99 -3.27
CA ALA A 484 -9.54 16.15 -1.96
C ALA A 484 -8.38 17.16 -2.00
N THR A 485 -8.33 18.03 -1.00
CA THR A 485 -7.29 19.04 -0.78
C THR A 485 -6.80 18.97 0.67
N TYR A 486 -5.71 19.65 1.00
CA TYR A 486 -5.21 19.69 2.39
C TYR A 486 -6.17 20.38 3.37
N THR A 487 -7.08 21.24 2.88
CA THR A 487 -8.13 21.88 3.68
C THR A 487 -9.43 21.07 3.72
N GLN A 488 -9.65 20.21 2.73
CA GLN A 488 -10.83 19.34 2.60
C GLN A 488 -10.36 17.94 2.19
N PRO A 489 -9.67 17.18 3.08
CA PRO A 489 -8.98 15.97 2.70
C PRO A 489 -9.88 14.76 2.44
N THR A 490 -11.18 14.87 2.75
CA THR A 490 -12.15 13.76 2.68
C THR A 490 -13.13 13.86 1.52
N LEU A 491 -12.91 14.80 0.58
CA LEU A 491 -13.73 14.87 -0.63
C LEU A 491 -13.43 13.69 -1.55
N LEU A 492 -14.49 12.97 -1.93
CA LEU A 492 -14.38 11.83 -2.85
C LEU A 492 -13.97 12.31 -4.26
N SER A 493 -13.21 11.48 -4.96
CA SER A 493 -12.87 11.66 -6.36
C SER A 493 -14.11 11.54 -7.25
N GLU A 494 -14.07 12.15 -8.44
CA GLU A 494 -15.16 12.08 -9.43
C GLU A 494 -14.69 11.42 -10.72
N GLY A 495 -15.65 11.07 -11.60
CA GLY A 495 -15.38 10.54 -12.94
C GLY A 495 -15.34 9.01 -13.04
N VAL A 496 -15.27 8.26 -11.94
CA VAL A 496 -15.49 6.80 -11.96
C VAL A 496 -16.98 6.52 -12.10
N SER A 497 -17.37 5.80 -13.15
CA SER A 497 -18.76 5.43 -13.39
C SER A 497 -19.12 4.07 -12.82
N THR A 498 -18.21 3.09 -12.92
CA THR A 498 -18.47 1.70 -12.51
C THR A 498 -17.21 1.09 -11.92
N VAL A 499 -17.36 0.38 -10.79
CA VAL A 499 -16.31 -0.47 -10.22
C VAL A 499 -16.90 -1.83 -9.91
N LEU A 500 -16.20 -2.85 -10.38
CA LEU A 500 -16.48 -4.24 -10.05
C LEU A 500 -15.39 -4.76 -9.13
N VAL A 501 -15.79 -5.39 -8.04
CA VAL A 501 -14.90 -6.14 -7.15
C VAL A 501 -15.40 -7.58 -7.15
N ASN A 502 -14.57 -8.53 -7.61
CA ASN A 502 -14.97 -9.92 -7.76
C ASN A 502 -16.31 -10.09 -8.52
N GLY A 503 -16.50 -9.34 -9.60
CA GLY A 503 -17.70 -9.38 -10.45
C GLY A 503 -18.93 -8.65 -9.89
N GLN A 504 -18.87 -8.10 -8.68
CA GLN A 504 -19.99 -7.40 -8.06
C GLN A 504 -19.80 -5.88 -8.15
N LEU A 505 -20.89 -5.17 -8.44
CA LEU A 505 -20.91 -3.71 -8.56
C LEU A 505 -20.69 -3.06 -7.20
N ALA A 506 -19.50 -2.54 -6.96
CA ALA A 506 -19.16 -1.71 -5.80
C ALA A 506 -19.49 -0.23 -6.04
N VAL A 507 -19.35 0.24 -7.30
CA VAL A 507 -19.81 1.56 -7.78
C VAL A 507 -20.67 1.34 -9.01
N ASP A 508 -21.82 2.00 -9.06
CA ASP A 508 -22.79 1.94 -10.17
C ASP A 508 -23.31 3.34 -10.49
N GLY A 509 -23.17 3.77 -11.75
CA GLY A 509 -23.54 5.13 -12.17
C GLY A 509 -22.85 6.22 -11.34
N GLY A 510 -21.61 6.00 -10.93
CA GLY A 510 -20.80 6.94 -10.14
C GLY A 510 -21.13 6.97 -8.65
N LYS A 511 -21.98 6.06 -8.16
CA LYS A 511 -22.38 6.01 -6.74
C LYS A 511 -21.98 4.69 -6.09
N PRO A 512 -21.41 4.70 -4.88
CA PRO A 512 -21.19 3.49 -4.10
C PRO A 512 -22.51 2.75 -3.86
N THR A 513 -22.51 1.44 -4.09
CA THR A 513 -23.71 0.59 -3.93
C THR A 513 -23.92 0.11 -2.49
N GLY A 514 -22.89 0.15 -1.68
CA GLY A 514 -22.87 -0.46 -0.36
C GLY A 514 -22.55 -1.96 -0.37
N VAL A 515 -22.26 -2.54 -1.53
CA VAL A 515 -21.83 -3.95 -1.64
C VAL A 515 -20.38 -4.09 -1.22
N GLY A 516 -20.12 -4.97 -0.27
CA GLY A 516 -18.78 -5.35 0.16
C GLY A 516 -18.42 -6.74 -0.38
N ALA A 517 -17.82 -6.78 -1.57
CA ALA A 517 -17.44 -8.01 -2.27
C ALA A 517 -15.95 -8.36 -2.15
N GLY A 518 -15.18 -7.56 -1.44
CA GLY A 518 -13.75 -7.78 -1.21
C GLY A 518 -13.45 -9.05 -0.44
N GLN A 519 -12.28 -9.63 -0.68
CA GLN A 519 -11.81 -10.87 -0.08
C GLN A 519 -10.36 -10.70 0.41
N PRO A 520 -9.94 -11.39 1.47
CA PRO A 520 -8.52 -11.51 1.81
C PRO A 520 -7.81 -12.33 0.72
N LEU A 521 -6.75 -11.76 0.17
CA LEU A 521 -5.91 -12.39 -0.85
C LEU A 521 -4.69 -13.01 -0.17
N LEU A 522 -4.74 -14.32 0.04
CA LEU A 522 -3.66 -15.05 0.67
C LEU A 522 -2.73 -15.66 -0.37
N ARG A 523 -1.44 -15.43 -0.20
CA ARG A 523 -0.41 -16.04 -1.03
C ARG A 523 -0.28 -17.53 -0.70
N THR A 524 -0.08 -18.34 -1.70
CA THR A 524 0.31 -19.76 -1.49
C THR A 524 1.80 -19.80 -1.15
N PRO A 525 2.18 -20.27 0.03
CA PRO A 525 3.59 -20.42 0.39
C PRO A 525 4.32 -21.37 -0.58
N LYS A 526 5.64 -21.25 -0.65
CA LYS A 526 6.47 -22.17 -1.44
C LYS A 526 6.26 -23.61 -0.96
N ALA A 527 6.08 -24.53 -1.88
CA ALA A 527 5.84 -25.93 -1.56
C ALA A 527 6.94 -26.50 -0.64
N GLY A 528 6.53 -27.20 0.43
CA GLY A 528 7.43 -27.81 1.41
C GLY A 528 8.10 -26.82 2.38
N SER A 529 7.76 -25.52 2.35
CA SER A 529 8.33 -24.54 3.29
C SER A 529 7.57 -24.40 4.61
N CYS A 530 6.32 -24.87 4.66
CA CYS A 530 5.49 -24.88 5.86
C CYS A 530 5.30 -26.31 6.35
N VAL A 531 5.71 -26.58 7.59
CA VAL A 531 5.65 -27.90 8.25
C VAL A 531 4.61 -27.82 9.36
#